data_ed905a513b755834d7ea5fbbcd813b3c
#
_entry.id   ed905a513b755834d7ea5fbbcd813b3c
#
_cell.length_a   1.000
_cell.length_b   1.000
_cell.length_c   1.000
_cell.angle_alpha   90.00
_cell.angle_beta   90.00
_cell.angle_gamma   90.00
#
_symmetry.space_group_name_H-M   'P 1'
#
loop_
_entity.id
_entity.type
_entity.pdbx_description
1 polymer ?
#
loop_
_entity_poly.entity_id
_entity_poly.type
_entity_poly.pdbx_seq_one_letter_code
_entity_poly.pdbx_strand_id
1 'polypeptide(L)'
;MNLRRAPLFLVLLVCALKQTAGNSSERWFKGNTHTHTLWSDGNDFPETAADWYKSKGYDFLVLSDHNVLQRGERWKDVSKHERENKVVSKHRERWGESGLKIRTRDGKTQARLKTLEEIRRQFEEPGAFIMIEGFELTASAGRIEKKREFPVHSNAINVDRLFVPQAKGSVHEMLEHQAHLLHSHTVGKREEVFWHLNHPNFHYAVTAEIMAAAPDIDGVEIFNASTGCKSLGDEHVPSVERIWDIANTLRIKKHKLPPIFGCATDDTHNYHTPEEHYHSDKELKNAPGLAWVMVRSDSLDKDSITSAMRQGDFYSSTGITLRKLEYDEERRELSLEVDPRPDRNYQIRFIGSPIDVSLDHTMPKPFRDWKRVMRPMSGIYADERLGGVLKTVDGTKASYRLNGSELFVRAVVSCDAPNLPLIDAGPIPRMAWTQPVGWEKSLGGEK
;
A
#
# COMPACT_ATOMS: atom_id res chain seq x y z
N MET A 1 15.84 2.89 78.82
CA MET A 1 14.51 3.39 78.45
C MET A 1 14.57 3.72 76.93
N ASN A 2 14.20 2.78 76.09
CA ASN A 2 14.34 2.85 74.63
C ASN A 2 12.98 3.22 73.97
N LEU A 3 12.88 4.42 73.48
CA LEU A 3 11.75 4.88 72.71
C LEU A 3 11.97 4.47 71.21
N ARG A 4 11.21 3.49 70.73
CA ARG A 4 11.13 3.09 69.32
C ARG A 4 10.27 4.13 68.58
N ARG A 5 10.86 4.77 67.57
CA ARG A 5 10.14 5.59 66.57
C ARG A 5 9.54 4.67 65.52
N ALA A 6 8.23 4.75 65.29
CA ALA A 6 7.51 4.10 64.18
C ALA A 6 7.68 4.95 62.92
N PRO A 7 7.80 4.35 61.75
CA PRO A 7 7.83 5.11 60.50
C PRO A 7 6.41 5.49 60.06
N LEU A 8 6.24 6.75 59.74
CA LEU A 8 5.05 7.32 59.15
C LEU A 8 4.99 6.95 57.65
N PHE A 9 4.09 6.06 57.27
CA PHE A 9 3.80 5.77 55.87
C PHE A 9 2.95 6.92 55.30
N LEU A 10 3.54 7.72 54.43
CA LEU A 10 2.86 8.73 53.60
C LEU A 10 2.21 8.04 52.44
N VAL A 11 0.90 7.82 52.48
CA VAL A 11 0.12 7.33 51.35
C VAL A 11 -0.08 8.51 50.38
N LEU A 12 0.69 8.52 49.32
CA LEU A 12 0.46 9.41 48.15
C LEU A 12 -0.77 8.91 47.38
N LEU A 13 -1.87 9.60 47.58
CA LEU A 13 -3.09 9.43 46.77
C LEU A 13 -2.82 10.04 45.40
N VAL A 14 -2.45 9.19 44.41
CA VAL A 14 -2.37 9.59 43.01
C VAL A 14 -3.81 9.71 42.50
N CYS A 15 -4.35 10.92 42.49
CA CYS A 15 -5.54 11.24 41.74
C CYS A 15 -5.20 11.08 40.25
N ALA A 16 -5.57 9.96 39.65
CA ALA A 16 -5.64 9.82 38.20
C ALA A 16 -6.72 10.79 37.70
N LEU A 17 -6.30 11.94 37.24
CA LEU A 17 -7.12 12.78 36.37
C LEU A 17 -7.42 11.97 35.11
N LYS A 18 -8.62 11.39 35.04
CA LYS A 18 -9.19 11.00 33.75
C LYS A 18 -9.26 12.28 32.91
N GLN A 19 -8.29 12.46 32.02
CA GLN A 19 -8.47 13.37 30.91
C GLN A 19 -9.71 12.89 30.18
N THR A 20 -10.78 13.66 30.24
CA THR A 20 -11.87 13.57 29.32
C THR A 20 -11.28 13.74 27.94
N ALA A 21 -11.28 12.66 27.15
CA ALA A 21 -10.92 12.69 25.75
C ALA A 21 -11.79 13.78 25.10
N GLY A 22 -11.21 14.91 24.79
CA GLY A 22 -11.80 15.86 23.87
C GLY A 22 -12.02 15.10 22.57
N ASN A 23 -13.17 15.32 21.94
CA ASN A 23 -13.51 14.81 20.61
C ASN A 23 -12.35 15.14 19.65
N SER A 24 -11.35 14.28 19.51
CA SER A 24 -10.46 14.28 18.38
C SER A 24 -11.32 13.77 17.23
N SER A 25 -11.67 14.64 16.32
CA SER A 25 -12.39 14.26 15.12
C SER A 25 -11.43 13.49 14.23
N GLU A 26 -11.38 12.17 14.35
CA GLU A 26 -10.69 11.30 13.41
C GLU A 26 -11.06 11.73 11.99
N ARG A 27 -10.04 11.96 11.16
CA ARG A 27 -10.19 12.38 9.78
C ARG A 27 -9.66 11.32 8.86
N TRP A 28 -10.24 11.26 7.67
CA TRP A 28 -9.74 10.46 6.57
C TRP A 28 -8.73 11.27 5.76
N PHE A 29 -7.53 10.72 5.58
CA PHE A 29 -6.48 11.31 4.78
C PHE A 29 -6.20 10.46 3.54
N LYS A 30 -6.30 11.08 2.38
CA LYS A 30 -6.04 10.46 1.08
C LYS A 30 -4.55 10.45 0.76
N GLY A 31 -3.97 9.30 0.45
CA GLY A 31 -2.55 9.23 0.11
C GLY A 31 -2.19 8.19 -0.93
N ASN A 32 -1.01 8.34 -1.50
CA ASN A 32 -0.38 7.34 -2.35
C ASN A 32 0.96 6.93 -1.77
N THR A 33 1.20 5.61 -1.71
CA THR A 33 2.39 5.03 -1.07
C THR A 33 3.40 4.47 -2.08
N HIS A 34 3.11 4.59 -3.41
CA HIS A 34 3.98 4.05 -4.46
C HIS A 34 4.02 4.98 -5.67
N THR A 35 5.11 5.72 -5.78
CA THR A 35 5.34 6.68 -6.89
C THR A 35 6.83 6.79 -7.22
N HIS A 36 7.14 6.95 -8.51
CA HIS A 36 8.49 7.07 -9.03
C HIS A 36 8.73 8.41 -9.71
N THR A 37 9.96 8.88 -9.65
CA THR A 37 10.41 10.15 -10.24
C THR A 37 11.72 9.98 -11.00
N LEU A 38 12.31 11.07 -11.49
CA LEU A 38 13.66 11.05 -12.07
C LEU A 38 14.75 10.60 -11.07
N TRP A 39 14.43 10.43 -9.78
CA TRP A 39 15.36 9.81 -8.84
C TRP A 39 15.60 8.33 -9.15
N SER A 40 14.64 7.66 -9.79
CA SER A 40 14.80 6.29 -10.32
C SER A 40 14.46 6.24 -11.81
N ASP A 41 13.29 5.81 -12.19
CA ASP A 41 12.86 5.57 -13.56
C ASP A 41 11.50 6.19 -13.92
N GLY A 42 10.93 7.01 -13.04
CA GLY A 42 9.85 7.91 -13.39
C GLY A 42 10.27 8.92 -14.47
N ASN A 43 9.31 9.49 -15.19
CA ASN A 43 9.58 10.30 -16.37
C ASN A 43 9.58 11.81 -16.12
N ASP A 44 9.43 12.27 -14.87
CA ASP A 44 9.47 13.69 -14.53
C ASP A 44 10.10 13.95 -13.15
N PHE A 45 10.31 15.22 -12.86
CA PHE A 45 10.89 15.72 -11.62
C PHE A 45 10.01 15.40 -10.40
N PRO A 46 10.59 15.22 -9.22
CA PRO A 46 9.82 14.99 -8.00
C PRO A 46 8.90 16.16 -7.64
N GLU A 47 9.21 17.38 -8.07
CA GLU A 47 8.32 18.54 -7.95
C GLU A 47 7.02 18.34 -8.72
N THR A 48 7.10 17.76 -9.93
CA THR A 48 5.92 17.48 -10.75
C THR A 48 5.02 16.46 -10.05
N ALA A 49 5.59 15.43 -9.44
CA ALA A 49 4.84 14.46 -8.64
C ALA A 49 4.14 15.14 -7.46
N ALA A 50 4.87 15.89 -6.64
CA ALA A 50 4.32 16.57 -5.48
C ALA A 50 3.19 17.57 -5.84
N ASP A 51 3.39 18.38 -6.88
CA ASP A 51 2.40 19.34 -7.38
C ASP A 51 1.14 18.64 -7.88
N TRP A 52 1.31 17.55 -8.63
CA TRP A 52 0.18 16.79 -9.17
C TRP A 52 -0.70 16.22 -8.05
N TYR A 53 -0.11 15.44 -7.12
CA TYR A 53 -0.87 14.81 -6.05
C TYR A 53 -1.52 15.85 -5.12
N LYS A 54 -0.79 16.90 -4.72
CA LYS A 54 -1.34 17.99 -3.92
C LYS A 54 -2.51 18.67 -4.61
N SER A 55 -2.38 19.00 -5.90
CA SER A 55 -3.44 19.67 -6.69
C SER A 55 -4.68 18.80 -6.89
N LYS A 56 -4.55 17.48 -6.82
CA LYS A 56 -5.65 16.50 -6.93
C LYS A 56 -6.24 16.09 -5.57
N GLY A 57 -5.93 16.87 -4.52
CA GLY A 57 -6.55 16.71 -3.21
C GLY A 57 -6.07 15.48 -2.43
N TYR A 58 -4.81 15.06 -2.65
CA TYR A 58 -4.15 14.13 -1.76
C TYR A 58 -3.63 14.87 -0.54
N ASP A 59 -3.72 14.24 0.62
CA ASP A 59 -3.24 14.78 1.90
C ASP A 59 -1.79 14.35 2.18
N PHE A 60 -1.37 13.19 1.65
CA PHE A 60 0.02 12.75 1.77
C PHE A 60 0.53 11.99 0.54
N LEU A 61 1.84 12.02 0.37
CA LEU A 61 2.55 11.33 -0.72
C LEU A 61 3.83 10.68 -0.19
N VAL A 62 4.10 9.45 -0.66
CA VAL A 62 5.40 8.80 -0.50
C VAL A 62 6.09 8.78 -1.85
N LEU A 63 7.28 9.39 -1.96
CA LEU A 63 8.17 9.17 -3.10
C LEU A 63 8.98 7.90 -2.82
N SER A 64 8.65 6.83 -3.55
CA SER A 64 9.21 5.50 -3.31
C SER A 64 10.16 5.04 -4.42
N ASP A 65 11.00 5.94 -4.91
CA ASP A 65 11.97 5.64 -5.95
C ASP A 65 12.82 4.38 -5.64
N HIS A 66 13.14 3.58 -6.67
CA HIS A 66 13.86 2.30 -6.54
C HIS A 66 15.21 2.42 -5.83
N ASN A 67 15.36 1.76 -4.69
CA ASN A 67 16.62 1.63 -3.95
C ASN A 67 17.35 2.96 -3.71
N VAL A 68 16.60 4.04 -3.50
CA VAL A 68 17.17 5.37 -3.24
C VAL A 68 16.26 6.20 -2.35
N LEU A 69 16.86 6.93 -1.40
CA LEU A 69 16.20 8.05 -0.73
C LEU A 69 16.59 9.34 -1.45
N GLN A 70 15.66 10.29 -1.54
CA GLN A 70 15.89 11.55 -2.23
C GLN A 70 16.76 12.49 -1.38
N ARG A 71 18.02 12.10 -1.14
CA ARG A 71 19.01 12.80 -0.31
C ARG A 71 20.31 13.06 -1.05
N GLY A 72 21.00 14.13 -0.67
CA GLY A 72 22.29 14.50 -1.25
C GLY A 72 22.19 15.10 -2.66
N GLU A 73 23.35 15.35 -3.27
CA GLU A 73 23.41 15.93 -4.60
C GLU A 73 23.32 14.83 -5.68
N ARG A 74 22.33 14.92 -6.56
CA ARG A 74 22.15 14.00 -7.68
C ARG A 74 21.89 14.77 -8.98
N TRP A 75 22.66 14.42 -10.01
CA TRP A 75 22.50 14.92 -11.36
C TRP A 75 21.99 13.82 -12.28
N LYS A 76 20.86 14.03 -12.92
CA LYS A 76 20.21 13.08 -13.84
C LYS A 76 20.35 13.57 -15.27
N ASP A 77 20.72 12.68 -16.20
CA ASP A 77 20.60 12.94 -17.63
C ASP A 77 19.12 13.03 -18.01
N VAL A 78 18.68 14.20 -18.41
CA VAL A 78 17.27 14.48 -18.79
C VAL A 78 17.12 14.68 -20.28
N SER A 79 18.16 14.47 -21.09
CA SER A 79 18.14 14.73 -22.54
C SER A 79 17.02 14.00 -23.27
N LYS A 80 16.76 12.73 -22.88
CA LYS A 80 15.65 11.95 -23.44
C LYS A 80 14.29 12.51 -23.01
N HIS A 81 14.11 12.76 -21.71
CA HIS A 81 12.86 13.27 -21.15
C HIS A 81 12.53 14.66 -21.65
N GLU A 82 13.54 15.53 -21.84
CA GLU A 82 13.33 16.84 -22.46
C GLU A 82 12.88 16.71 -23.93
N ARG A 83 13.50 15.82 -24.69
CA ARG A 83 13.12 15.59 -26.09
C ARG A 83 11.69 15.04 -26.24
N GLU A 84 11.31 14.09 -25.36
CA GLU A 84 10.04 13.37 -25.43
C GLU A 84 8.90 14.15 -24.75
N ASN A 85 9.15 14.75 -23.59
CA ASN A 85 8.13 15.30 -22.69
C ASN A 85 8.33 16.77 -22.35
N LYS A 86 9.44 17.41 -22.80
CA LYS A 86 9.78 18.81 -22.51
C LYS A 86 9.86 19.09 -20.99
N VAL A 87 10.42 18.15 -20.22
CA VAL A 87 10.40 18.23 -18.75
C VAL A 87 11.10 19.44 -18.19
N VAL A 88 12.25 19.85 -18.77
CA VAL A 88 12.99 21.05 -18.35
C VAL A 88 12.20 22.31 -18.70
N SER A 89 11.66 22.38 -19.92
CA SER A 89 10.87 23.51 -20.40
C SER A 89 9.61 23.71 -19.55
N LYS A 90 8.85 22.65 -19.31
CA LYS A 90 7.64 22.67 -18.45
C LYS A 90 7.97 23.04 -16.99
N HIS A 91 9.08 22.49 -16.45
CA HIS A 91 9.51 22.85 -15.11
C HIS A 91 9.81 24.33 -14.97
N ARG A 92 10.52 24.92 -15.95
CA ARG A 92 10.84 26.35 -15.96
C ARG A 92 9.62 27.24 -16.14
N GLU A 93 8.71 26.81 -17.00
CA GLU A 93 7.41 27.49 -17.18
C GLU A 93 6.61 27.52 -15.87
N ARG A 94 6.59 26.43 -15.14
CA ARG A 94 5.81 26.28 -13.89
C ARG A 94 6.44 26.97 -12.69
N TRP A 95 7.78 26.88 -12.53
CA TRP A 95 8.49 27.34 -11.33
C TRP A 95 9.61 28.35 -11.59
N GLY A 96 9.74 28.84 -12.81
CA GLY A 96 10.72 29.82 -13.20
C GLY A 96 12.11 29.25 -13.52
N GLU A 97 12.94 30.09 -14.20
CA GLU A 97 14.29 29.69 -14.64
C GLU A 97 15.23 29.29 -13.49
N SER A 98 15.12 29.97 -12.34
CA SER A 98 15.95 29.69 -11.16
C SER A 98 15.55 28.41 -10.41
N GLY A 99 14.39 27.83 -10.72
CA GLY A 99 13.85 26.65 -10.04
C GLY A 99 14.63 25.36 -10.31
N LEU A 100 15.42 25.34 -11.40
CA LEU A 100 16.11 24.13 -11.86
C LEU A 100 17.56 24.43 -12.24
N LYS A 101 18.51 23.71 -11.65
CA LYS A 101 19.94 23.79 -12.03
C LYS A 101 20.23 22.81 -13.15
N ILE A 102 20.74 23.32 -14.27
CA ILE A 102 21.07 22.56 -15.48
C ILE A 102 22.58 22.68 -15.76
N ARG A 103 23.17 21.61 -16.25
CA ARG A 103 24.53 21.61 -16.81
C ARG A 103 24.59 20.74 -18.06
N THR A 104 25.53 21.01 -18.93
CA THR A 104 25.89 20.09 -20.02
C THR A 104 27.15 19.34 -19.66
N ARG A 105 27.12 18.02 -19.74
CA ARG A 105 28.27 17.15 -19.52
C ARG A 105 28.25 16.02 -20.54
N ASP A 106 29.40 15.81 -21.23
CA ASP A 106 29.54 14.77 -22.26
C ASP A 106 28.44 14.82 -23.32
N GLY A 107 28.07 16.04 -23.77
CA GLY A 107 27.02 16.28 -24.76
C GLY A 107 25.57 16.02 -24.26
N LYS A 108 25.40 15.74 -22.97
CA LYS A 108 24.10 15.46 -22.35
C LYS A 108 23.64 16.61 -21.46
N THR A 109 22.34 16.88 -21.52
CA THR A 109 21.69 17.81 -20.58
C THR A 109 21.43 17.11 -19.27
N GLN A 110 22.07 17.58 -18.21
CA GLN A 110 21.83 17.05 -16.85
C GLN A 110 21.13 18.10 -15.99
N ALA A 111 20.11 17.65 -15.24
CA ALA A 111 19.44 18.43 -14.23
C ALA A 111 19.82 17.95 -12.83
N ARG A 112 20.01 18.89 -11.90
CA ARG A 112 20.12 18.55 -10.48
C ARG A 112 18.72 18.26 -9.94
N LEU A 113 18.53 17.09 -9.36
CA LEU A 113 17.30 16.73 -8.69
C LEU A 113 17.23 17.36 -7.30
N LYS A 114 16.07 17.90 -6.94
CA LYS A 114 15.82 18.34 -5.57
C LYS A 114 15.73 17.15 -4.61
N THR A 115 16.24 17.35 -3.40
CA THR A 115 16.08 16.41 -2.30
C THR A 115 14.65 16.47 -1.77
N LEU A 116 14.23 15.42 -1.03
CA LEU A 116 12.91 15.40 -0.36
C LEU A 116 12.74 16.61 0.56
N GLU A 117 13.79 17.03 1.27
CA GLU A 117 13.74 18.19 2.15
C GLU A 117 13.49 19.50 1.36
N GLU A 118 14.11 19.65 0.18
CA GLU A 118 13.87 20.81 -0.68
C GLU A 118 12.45 20.80 -1.24
N ILE A 119 11.90 19.63 -1.55
CA ILE A 119 10.53 19.47 -2.05
C ILE A 119 9.52 19.74 -0.94
N ARG A 120 9.75 19.21 0.27
CA ARG A 120 8.93 19.51 1.45
C ARG A 120 8.78 21.01 1.69
N ARG A 121 9.89 21.76 1.68
CA ARG A 121 9.85 23.23 1.85
C ARG A 121 9.01 23.93 0.80
N GLN A 122 8.86 23.35 -0.39
CA GLN A 122 8.08 23.94 -1.49
C GLN A 122 6.61 23.53 -1.47
N PHE A 123 6.29 22.31 -1.06
CA PHE A 123 4.96 21.73 -1.25
C PHE A 123 4.23 21.36 0.04
N GLU A 124 4.94 21.04 1.13
CA GLU A 124 4.25 20.72 2.38
C GLU A 124 3.47 21.90 2.92
N GLU A 125 2.28 21.61 3.42
CA GLU A 125 1.38 22.56 4.03
C GLU A 125 0.79 21.91 5.29
N PRO A 126 1.11 22.45 6.48
CA PRO A 126 0.65 21.87 7.74
C PRO A 126 -0.86 21.65 7.78
N GLY A 127 -1.27 20.42 8.08
CA GLY A 127 -2.68 20.02 8.15
C GLY A 127 -3.40 19.84 6.81
N ALA A 128 -2.71 20.05 5.67
CA ALA A 128 -3.26 19.91 4.33
C ALA A 128 -2.50 18.95 3.42
N PHE A 129 -1.15 18.97 3.43
CA PHE A 129 -0.34 18.08 2.60
C PHE A 129 1.03 17.83 3.20
N ILE A 130 1.41 16.56 3.34
CA ILE A 130 2.75 16.14 3.78
C ILE A 130 3.39 15.15 2.83
N MET A 131 4.72 15.04 2.89
CA MET A 131 5.50 14.04 2.16
C MET A 131 6.22 13.13 3.13
N ILE A 132 5.93 11.85 3.07
CA ILE A 132 6.54 10.83 3.93
C ILE A 132 7.73 10.22 3.19
N GLU A 133 8.86 10.10 3.88
CA GLU A 133 10.06 9.51 3.30
C GLU A 133 9.91 7.99 3.19
N GLY A 134 10.27 7.46 2.04
CA GLY A 134 10.25 6.02 1.79
C GLY A 134 11.01 5.68 0.52
N PHE A 135 11.12 4.40 0.23
CA PHE A 135 11.70 3.91 -1.02
C PHE A 135 11.20 2.51 -1.33
N GLU A 136 11.30 2.13 -2.58
CA GLU A 136 11.03 0.78 -3.00
C GLU A 136 12.29 -0.08 -2.92
N LEU A 137 12.23 -1.14 -2.08
CA LEU A 137 13.23 -2.20 -2.03
C LEU A 137 13.06 -3.05 -3.29
N THR A 138 13.88 -2.80 -4.28
CA THR A 138 13.82 -3.48 -5.57
C THR A 138 14.91 -4.53 -5.67
N ALA A 139 14.52 -5.78 -5.73
CA ALA A 139 15.42 -6.90 -5.94
C ALA A 139 14.76 -8.01 -6.75
N SER A 140 15.52 -9.05 -7.06
CA SER A 140 15.02 -10.22 -7.76
C SER A 140 15.49 -11.48 -7.09
N ALA A 141 14.64 -12.49 -7.08
CA ALA A 141 14.95 -13.85 -6.71
C ALA A 141 15.15 -14.72 -7.95
N GLY A 142 15.71 -15.92 -7.78
CA GLY A 142 15.99 -16.89 -8.82
C GLY A 142 17.46 -17.04 -9.14
N ARG A 143 17.79 -17.63 -10.29
CA ARG A 143 19.17 -17.91 -10.66
C ARG A 143 19.97 -16.62 -10.85
N ILE A 144 21.12 -16.53 -10.19
CA ILE A 144 22.02 -15.36 -10.22
C ILE A 144 22.40 -14.97 -11.66
N GLU A 145 22.50 -15.94 -12.56
CA GLU A 145 22.85 -15.76 -13.97
C GLU A 145 21.72 -15.13 -14.80
N LYS A 146 20.45 -15.26 -14.33
CA LYS A 146 19.28 -14.70 -14.99
C LYS A 146 18.72 -13.53 -14.20
N LYS A 147 19.27 -12.35 -14.43
CA LYS A 147 18.79 -11.10 -13.82
C LYS A 147 17.26 -10.95 -13.99
N ARG A 148 16.56 -10.66 -12.86
CA ARG A 148 15.11 -10.40 -12.80
C ARG A 148 14.23 -11.59 -13.18
N GLU A 149 14.59 -12.78 -12.75
CA GLU A 149 13.73 -13.95 -12.95
C GLU A 149 12.40 -13.81 -12.20
N PHE A 150 12.47 -13.47 -10.91
CA PHE A 150 11.31 -13.19 -10.05
C PHE A 150 11.53 -11.84 -9.34
N PRO A 151 10.97 -10.75 -9.86
CA PRO A 151 11.05 -9.46 -9.16
C PRO A 151 10.27 -9.54 -7.84
N VAL A 152 10.92 -9.12 -6.76
CA VAL A 152 10.34 -9.04 -5.42
C VAL A 152 10.59 -7.64 -4.92
N HIS A 153 9.56 -6.83 -4.99
CA HIS A 153 9.60 -5.43 -4.61
C HIS A 153 8.73 -5.18 -3.39
N SER A 154 9.13 -4.24 -2.57
CA SER A 154 8.36 -3.82 -1.40
C SER A 154 8.67 -2.38 -1.03
N ASN A 155 7.71 -1.66 -0.50
CA ASN A 155 7.92 -0.28 -0.03
C ASN A 155 8.12 -0.24 1.47
N ALA A 156 9.19 0.43 1.90
CA ALA A 156 9.42 0.81 3.29
C ALA A 156 9.12 2.31 3.45
N ILE A 157 8.14 2.63 4.28
CA ILE A 157 7.58 3.97 4.45
C ILE A 157 7.89 4.47 5.85
N ASN A 158 8.25 5.75 5.96
CA ASN A 158 8.71 6.41 7.18
C ASN A 158 10.04 5.83 7.70
N VAL A 159 10.97 5.64 6.78
CA VAL A 159 12.34 5.18 7.08
C VAL A 159 13.34 6.33 6.96
N ASP A 160 14.39 6.31 7.78
CA ASP A 160 15.44 7.32 7.80
C ASP A 160 16.77 6.83 7.20
N ARG A 161 16.83 5.57 6.75
CA ARG A 161 18.04 4.95 6.19
C ARG A 161 17.71 4.13 4.96
N LEU A 162 18.62 4.18 4.00
CA LEU A 162 18.59 3.32 2.85
C LEU A 162 19.23 1.96 3.18
N PHE A 163 18.55 0.90 2.81
CA PHE A 163 19.09 -0.46 2.80
C PHE A 163 18.65 -1.15 1.50
N VAL A 164 19.59 -1.77 0.82
CA VAL A 164 19.34 -2.35 -0.51
C VAL A 164 19.46 -3.87 -0.42
N PRO A 165 18.41 -4.61 -0.79
CA PRO A 165 18.43 -6.06 -0.73
C PRO A 165 19.34 -6.65 -1.80
N GLN A 166 20.00 -7.76 -1.43
CA GLN A 166 20.80 -8.56 -2.36
C GLN A 166 19.93 -9.67 -2.96
N ALA A 167 20.21 -10.04 -4.21
CA ALA A 167 19.51 -11.14 -4.87
C ALA A 167 19.60 -12.46 -4.08
N LYS A 168 18.49 -13.21 -4.04
CA LYS A 168 18.36 -14.50 -3.36
C LYS A 168 17.94 -15.60 -4.34
N GLY A 169 18.11 -16.87 -3.92
CA GLY A 169 17.80 -18.03 -4.75
C GLY A 169 16.29 -18.23 -4.96
N SER A 170 15.47 -17.83 -4.01
CA SER A 170 14.02 -17.97 -4.07
C SER A 170 13.30 -16.68 -3.63
N VAL A 171 12.00 -16.58 -3.98
CA VAL A 171 11.14 -15.47 -3.56
C VAL A 171 10.96 -15.44 -2.05
N HIS A 172 10.80 -16.60 -1.44
CA HIS A 172 10.69 -16.72 0.02
C HIS A 172 11.94 -16.18 0.74
N GLU A 173 13.13 -16.65 0.35
CA GLU A 173 14.40 -16.14 0.89
C GLU A 173 14.58 -14.64 0.67
N MET A 174 14.03 -14.10 -0.43
CA MET A 174 14.07 -12.67 -0.70
C MET A 174 13.20 -11.89 0.29
N LEU A 175 11.98 -12.35 0.56
CA LEU A 175 11.09 -11.72 1.53
C LEU A 175 11.67 -11.78 2.95
N GLU A 176 12.24 -12.93 3.35
CA GLU A 176 12.95 -13.04 4.62
C GLU A 176 14.15 -12.09 4.71
N HIS A 177 14.90 -11.94 3.61
CA HIS A 177 16.02 -11.02 3.56
C HIS A 177 15.59 -9.56 3.67
N GLN A 178 14.51 -9.16 2.98
CA GLN A 178 13.95 -7.81 3.08
C GLN A 178 13.43 -7.54 4.49
N ALA A 179 12.72 -8.49 5.11
CA ALA A 179 12.27 -8.40 6.50
C ALA A 179 13.46 -8.23 7.48
N HIS A 180 14.52 -9.03 7.31
CA HIS A 180 15.73 -8.92 8.11
C HIS A 180 16.40 -7.55 7.97
N LEU A 181 16.53 -7.03 6.75
CA LEU A 181 17.08 -5.70 6.50
C LEU A 181 16.22 -4.62 7.16
N LEU A 182 14.89 -4.67 6.95
CA LEU A 182 13.97 -3.74 7.59
C LEU A 182 14.15 -3.74 9.10
N HIS A 183 14.07 -4.91 9.73
CA HIS A 183 14.22 -5.06 11.18
C HIS A 183 15.57 -4.51 11.67
N SER A 184 16.66 -4.83 10.99
CA SER A 184 18.01 -4.38 11.35
C SER A 184 18.18 -2.85 11.28
N HIS A 185 17.49 -2.21 10.33
CA HIS A 185 17.61 -0.77 10.09
C HIS A 185 16.57 0.07 10.83
N THR A 186 15.54 -0.58 11.40
CA THR A 186 14.45 0.08 12.12
C THR A 186 14.39 -0.29 13.61
N VAL A 187 15.49 -0.77 14.18
CA VAL A 187 15.57 -1.11 15.62
C VAL A 187 15.14 0.07 16.47
N GLY A 188 14.15 -0.16 17.35
CA GLY A 188 13.55 0.87 18.19
C GLY A 188 12.56 1.82 17.49
N LYS A 189 12.34 1.64 16.18
CA LYS A 189 11.41 2.45 15.36
C LYS A 189 10.51 1.60 14.47
N ARG A 190 10.49 0.26 14.64
CA ARG A 190 9.71 -0.62 13.76
C ARG A 190 8.23 -0.27 13.76
N GLU A 191 7.70 0.19 14.88
CA GLU A 191 6.30 0.57 15.05
C GLU A 191 5.93 1.85 14.26
N GLU A 192 6.90 2.65 13.87
CA GLU A 192 6.72 3.86 13.06
C GLU A 192 6.79 3.57 11.55
N VAL A 193 7.25 2.38 11.14
CA VAL A 193 7.48 2.03 9.74
C VAL A 193 6.36 1.13 9.22
N PHE A 194 5.77 1.50 8.09
CA PHE A 194 4.86 0.63 7.35
C PHE A 194 5.59 -0.02 6.17
N TRP A 195 5.53 -1.36 6.09
CA TRP A 195 6.19 -2.13 5.04
C TRP A 195 5.18 -2.98 4.27
N HIS A 196 5.06 -2.74 2.95
CA HIS A 196 4.15 -3.53 2.11
C HIS A 196 4.84 -4.15 0.90
N LEU A 197 4.40 -5.36 0.56
CA LEU A 197 4.78 -6.07 -0.66
C LEU A 197 4.09 -5.43 -1.87
N ASN A 198 4.85 -5.17 -2.93
CA ASN A 198 4.36 -4.55 -4.16
C ASN A 198 3.91 -5.60 -5.18
N HIS A 199 2.89 -5.28 -5.95
CA HIS A 199 2.43 -5.96 -7.17
C HIS A 199 2.78 -7.48 -7.27
N PRO A 200 2.22 -8.36 -6.41
CA PRO A 200 2.63 -9.78 -6.31
C PRO A 200 2.53 -10.54 -7.63
N ASN A 201 1.56 -10.19 -8.49
CA ASN A 201 1.36 -10.81 -9.80
C ASN A 201 2.34 -10.30 -10.89
N PHE A 202 3.16 -9.27 -10.59
CA PHE A 202 4.15 -8.79 -11.54
C PHE A 202 5.17 -9.89 -11.86
N HIS A 203 5.25 -10.25 -13.13
CA HIS A 203 6.01 -11.42 -13.59
C HIS A 203 5.65 -12.72 -12.84
N TYR A 204 4.45 -12.82 -12.26
CA TYR A 204 3.97 -14.00 -11.53
C TYR A 204 4.89 -14.43 -10.39
N ALA A 205 5.45 -13.46 -9.68
CA ALA A 205 6.55 -13.73 -8.76
C ALA A 205 6.09 -14.31 -7.41
N VAL A 206 4.95 -13.86 -6.87
CA VAL A 206 4.55 -14.19 -5.51
C VAL A 206 3.21 -14.91 -5.49
N THR A 207 3.19 -16.13 -4.93
CA THR A 207 1.96 -16.90 -4.71
C THR A 207 1.33 -16.60 -3.35
N ALA A 208 0.08 -17.02 -3.18
CA ALA A 208 -0.62 -16.88 -1.90
C ALA A 208 0.12 -17.56 -0.73
N GLU A 209 0.72 -18.72 -0.97
CA GLU A 209 1.45 -19.50 0.04
C GLU A 209 2.76 -18.81 0.45
N ILE A 210 3.48 -18.23 -0.53
CA ILE A 210 4.70 -17.45 -0.27
C ILE A 210 4.34 -16.19 0.52
N MET A 211 3.29 -15.47 0.10
CA MET A 211 2.81 -14.28 0.81
C MET A 211 2.37 -14.63 2.24
N ALA A 212 1.65 -15.74 2.41
CA ALA A 212 1.20 -16.19 3.74
C ALA A 212 2.34 -16.49 4.69
N ALA A 213 3.45 -17.01 4.19
CA ALA A 213 4.63 -17.35 4.98
C ALA A 213 5.60 -16.17 5.19
N ALA A 214 5.37 -15.03 4.53
CA ALA A 214 6.24 -13.86 4.65
C ALA A 214 6.27 -13.33 6.09
N PRO A 215 7.46 -13.16 6.70
CA PRO A 215 7.56 -12.65 8.07
C PRO A 215 7.35 -11.13 8.10
N ASP A 216 6.80 -10.63 9.20
CA ASP A 216 6.73 -9.20 9.59
C ASP A 216 6.21 -8.21 8.54
N ILE A 217 5.54 -8.69 7.50
CA ILE A 217 4.95 -7.86 6.47
C ILE A 217 3.65 -7.22 6.99
N ASP A 218 3.54 -5.89 6.85
CA ASP A 218 2.35 -5.16 7.30
C ASP A 218 1.27 -5.13 6.23
N GLY A 219 1.66 -4.94 4.96
CA GLY A 219 0.73 -4.76 3.87
C GLY A 219 1.11 -5.47 2.56
N VAL A 220 0.18 -5.47 1.61
CA VAL A 220 0.38 -5.91 0.23
C VAL A 220 -0.44 -5.01 -0.71
N GLU A 221 0.06 -4.73 -1.88
CA GLU A 221 -0.73 -4.09 -2.93
C GLU A 221 -1.74 -5.07 -3.48
N ILE A 222 -2.98 -4.98 -2.99
CA ILE A 222 -4.11 -5.74 -3.54
C ILE A 222 -4.55 -5.20 -4.89
N PHE A 223 -4.23 -3.93 -5.15
CA PHE A 223 -4.40 -3.27 -6.42
C PHE A 223 -3.25 -2.29 -6.66
N ASN A 224 -2.49 -2.53 -7.72
CA ASN A 224 -1.50 -1.63 -8.26
C ASN A 224 -1.94 -1.22 -9.67
N ALA A 225 -2.02 0.08 -9.93
CA ALA A 225 -2.57 0.61 -11.17
C ALA A 225 -1.55 0.69 -12.33
N SER A 226 -0.31 0.23 -12.11
CA SER A 226 0.72 0.23 -13.14
C SER A 226 0.55 -0.94 -14.12
N THR A 227 0.98 -0.69 -15.35
CA THR A 227 0.93 -1.68 -16.44
C THR A 227 1.77 -2.92 -16.12
N GLY A 228 1.22 -4.11 -16.37
CA GLY A 228 1.90 -5.40 -16.15
C GLY A 228 1.78 -5.97 -14.74
N CYS A 229 1.20 -5.23 -13.79
CA CYS A 229 1.03 -5.70 -12.40
C CYS A 229 -0.06 -6.76 -12.23
N LYS A 230 -0.95 -6.91 -13.22
CA LYS A 230 -1.98 -7.97 -13.25
C LYS A 230 -2.82 -8.07 -11.98
N SER A 231 -3.18 -6.91 -11.41
CA SER A 231 -3.93 -6.83 -10.15
C SER A 231 -5.28 -7.56 -10.22
N LEU A 232 -5.93 -7.53 -11.40
CA LEU A 232 -7.20 -8.23 -11.65
C LEU A 232 -7.03 -9.72 -12.01
N GLY A 233 -5.79 -10.21 -12.08
CA GLY A 233 -5.46 -11.55 -12.54
C GLY A 233 -5.44 -11.66 -14.07
N ASP A 234 -5.21 -12.86 -14.54
CA ASP A 234 -5.28 -13.24 -15.94
C ASP A 234 -5.60 -14.75 -16.06
N GLU A 235 -5.41 -15.34 -17.25
CA GLU A 235 -5.63 -16.77 -17.50
C GLU A 235 -4.76 -17.71 -16.66
N HIS A 236 -3.66 -17.20 -16.04
CA HIS A 236 -2.70 -18.00 -15.29
C HIS A 236 -2.80 -17.78 -13.79
N VAL A 237 -3.19 -16.58 -13.35
CA VAL A 237 -3.22 -16.23 -11.93
C VAL A 237 -4.54 -15.56 -11.55
N PRO A 238 -5.06 -15.84 -10.33
CA PRO A 238 -6.21 -15.13 -9.82
C PRO A 238 -5.87 -13.65 -9.54
N SER A 239 -6.90 -12.83 -9.31
CA SER A 239 -6.69 -11.45 -8.85
C SER A 239 -5.87 -11.41 -7.56
N VAL A 240 -5.13 -10.32 -7.35
CA VAL A 240 -4.37 -10.15 -6.12
C VAL A 240 -5.30 -10.07 -4.90
N GLU A 241 -6.52 -9.53 -5.06
CA GLU A 241 -7.56 -9.59 -4.03
C GLU A 241 -7.82 -11.04 -3.58
N ARG A 242 -7.96 -11.98 -4.53
CA ARG A 242 -8.16 -13.40 -4.21
C ARG A 242 -6.93 -14.03 -3.56
N ILE A 243 -5.73 -13.72 -4.04
CA ILE A 243 -4.45 -14.15 -3.44
C ILE A 243 -4.36 -13.66 -2.00
N TRP A 244 -4.75 -12.43 -1.73
CA TRP A 244 -4.75 -11.82 -0.40
C TRP A 244 -5.69 -12.52 0.57
N ASP A 245 -6.91 -12.89 0.15
CA ASP A 245 -7.85 -13.64 0.98
C ASP A 245 -7.32 -15.05 1.33
N ILE A 246 -6.72 -15.72 0.34
CA ILE A 246 -6.07 -17.02 0.56
C ILE A 246 -4.91 -16.87 1.55
N ALA A 247 -4.02 -15.91 1.31
CA ALA A 247 -2.86 -15.67 2.15
C ALA A 247 -3.27 -15.37 3.60
N ASN A 248 -4.25 -14.51 3.83
CA ASN A 248 -4.73 -14.17 5.16
C ASN A 248 -5.39 -15.37 5.88
N THR A 249 -6.14 -16.19 5.15
CA THR A 249 -6.67 -17.44 5.72
C THR A 249 -5.56 -18.37 6.17
N LEU A 250 -4.52 -18.55 5.34
CA LEU A 250 -3.36 -19.37 5.68
C LEU A 250 -2.57 -18.79 6.87
N ARG A 251 -2.37 -17.45 6.90
CA ARG A 251 -1.68 -16.78 8.00
C ARG A 251 -2.36 -17.05 9.33
N ILE A 252 -3.65 -16.77 9.41
CA ILE A 252 -4.41 -16.90 10.65
C ILE A 252 -4.56 -18.37 11.05
N LYS A 253 -5.00 -19.21 10.11
CA LYS A 253 -5.34 -20.61 10.43
C LYS A 253 -4.12 -21.51 10.58
N LYS A 254 -3.16 -21.44 9.66
CA LYS A 254 -1.99 -22.34 9.57
C LYS A 254 -0.75 -21.77 10.26
N HIS A 255 -0.40 -20.50 9.95
CA HIS A 255 0.84 -19.93 10.45
C HIS A 255 0.71 -19.24 11.81
N LYS A 256 -0.51 -18.99 12.28
CA LYS A 256 -0.79 -18.26 13.53
C LYS A 256 -0.16 -16.87 13.55
N LEU A 257 -0.24 -16.20 12.40
CA LEU A 257 0.25 -14.84 12.17
C LEU A 257 -0.94 -13.88 11.95
N PRO A 258 -0.79 -12.58 12.28
CA PRO A 258 -1.80 -11.57 11.96
C PRO A 258 -1.99 -11.46 10.45
N PRO A 259 -3.14 -10.96 9.98
CA PRO A 259 -3.37 -10.72 8.57
C PRO A 259 -2.42 -9.66 8.00
N ILE A 260 -2.25 -9.68 6.69
CA ILE A 260 -1.60 -8.63 5.92
C ILE A 260 -2.69 -7.65 5.48
N PHE A 261 -2.44 -6.34 5.58
CA PHE A 261 -3.39 -5.31 5.16
C PHE A 261 -3.28 -5.01 3.66
N GLY A 262 -4.39 -4.65 3.03
CA GLY A 262 -4.46 -4.44 1.58
C GLY A 262 -4.33 -2.97 1.19
N CYS A 263 -3.31 -2.63 0.40
CA CYS A 263 -3.09 -1.30 -0.15
C CYS A 263 -3.53 -1.22 -1.61
N ALA A 264 -4.03 -0.05 -2.04
CA ALA A 264 -4.17 0.29 -3.45
C ALA A 264 -3.24 1.46 -3.79
N THR A 265 -2.51 1.37 -4.90
CA THR A 265 -1.46 2.32 -5.26
C THR A 265 -1.43 2.59 -6.76
N ASP A 266 -0.81 3.70 -7.15
CA ASP A 266 -0.64 4.05 -8.54
C ASP A 266 0.59 3.40 -9.19
N ASP A 267 1.68 3.28 -8.44
CA ASP A 267 3.00 2.91 -8.98
C ASP A 267 3.35 3.78 -10.22
N THR A 268 3.17 5.09 -10.02
CA THR A 268 3.23 6.08 -11.10
C THR A 268 4.65 6.24 -11.63
N HIS A 269 4.78 6.15 -12.94
CA HIS A 269 6.02 6.46 -13.66
C HIS A 269 5.81 7.54 -14.73
N ASN A 270 4.55 7.91 -15.04
CA ASN A 270 4.20 8.81 -16.13
C ASN A 270 3.28 9.94 -15.69
N TYR A 271 3.83 11.15 -15.63
CA TYR A 271 3.12 12.39 -15.25
C TYR A 271 2.63 13.21 -16.46
N HIS A 272 2.77 12.68 -17.67
CA HIS A 272 2.42 13.39 -18.92
C HIS A 272 1.15 12.89 -19.57
N THR A 273 0.35 12.09 -18.87
CA THR A 273 -0.95 11.63 -19.36
C THR A 273 -1.91 12.82 -19.44
N PRO A 274 -2.46 13.15 -20.64
CA PRO A 274 -3.41 14.22 -20.79
C PRO A 274 -4.68 13.99 -19.95
N GLU A 275 -5.27 15.06 -19.40
CA GLU A 275 -6.47 14.97 -18.55
C GLU A 275 -7.64 14.30 -19.26
N GLU A 276 -7.82 14.57 -20.56
CA GLU A 276 -8.88 13.95 -21.37
C GLU A 276 -8.78 12.42 -21.48
N HIS A 277 -7.59 11.83 -21.24
CA HIS A 277 -7.43 10.37 -21.27
C HIS A 277 -8.15 9.70 -20.09
N TYR A 278 -8.26 10.38 -18.93
CA TYR A 278 -8.95 9.84 -17.75
C TYR A 278 -10.48 9.70 -17.97
N HIS A 279 -11.00 10.29 -19.05
CA HIS A 279 -12.41 10.31 -19.40
C HIS A 279 -12.68 9.71 -20.79
N SER A 280 -11.75 8.95 -21.32
CA SER A 280 -11.83 8.36 -22.66
C SER A 280 -11.39 6.89 -22.64
N ASP A 281 -11.48 6.21 -23.80
CA ASP A 281 -10.97 4.85 -24.01
C ASP A 281 -9.45 4.78 -24.24
N LYS A 282 -8.74 5.91 -24.05
CA LYS A 282 -7.29 5.95 -24.23
C LYS A 282 -6.56 5.39 -23.02
N GLU A 283 -5.44 4.76 -23.28
CA GLU A 283 -4.61 4.10 -22.29
C GLU A 283 -4.06 5.07 -21.23
N LEU A 284 -4.21 4.68 -19.97
CA LEU A 284 -3.65 5.38 -18.79
C LEU A 284 -2.38 4.67 -18.31
N LYS A 285 -1.34 4.67 -19.13
CA LYS A 285 -0.12 3.93 -18.86
C LYS A 285 0.67 4.51 -17.68
N ASN A 286 0.70 3.79 -16.56
CA ASN A 286 1.44 4.15 -15.34
C ASN A 286 1.15 5.58 -14.87
N ALA A 287 -0.10 6.03 -15.03
CA ALA A 287 -0.54 7.38 -14.71
C ALA A 287 -0.90 7.53 -13.22
N PRO A 288 -0.83 8.73 -12.64
CA PRO A 288 -1.23 8.97 -11.26
C PRO A 288 -2.76 9.04 -11.08
N GLY A 289 -3.23 8.80 -9.86
CA GLY A 289 -4.60 9.06 -9.44
C GLY A 289 -5.61 7.95 -9.76
N LEU A 290 -5.15 6.76 -10.03
CA LEU A 290 -5.97 5.61 -10.39
C LEU A 290 -6.33 4.75 -9.17
N ALA A 291 -5.45 4.74 -8.16
CA ALA A 291 -5.64 3.97 -6.93
C ALA A 291 -4.97 4.68 -5.75
N TRP A 292 -5.54 4.58 -4.54
CA TRP A 292 -5.05 5.25 -3.35
C TRP A 292 -5.49 4.56 -2.06
N VAL A 293 -4.90 4.96 -0.96
CA VAL A 293 -5.35 4.63 0.40
C VAL A 293 -6.06 5.81 1.04
N MET A 294 -7.04 5.52 1.88
CA MET A 294 -7.68 6.48 2.78
C MET A 294 -7.37 6.06 4.21
N VAL A 295 -6.57 6.84 4.90
CA VAL A 295 -6.09 6.53 6.25
C VAL A 295 -6.86 7.34 7.27
N ARG A 296 -7.37 6.68 8.31
CA ARG A 296 -8.04 7.32 9.43
C ARG A 296 -7.02 7.61 10.53
N SER A 297 -6.83 8.88 10.86
CA SER A 297 -5.88 9.30 11.87
C SER A 297 -6.33 10.59 12.57
N ASP A 298 -5.82 10.82 13.76
CA ASP A 298 -6.07 12.04 14.53
C ASP A 298 -5.31 13.24 13.97
N SER A 299 -4.17 12.99 13.32
CA SER A 299 -3.33 14.05 12.77
C SER A 299 -2.70 13.67 11.43
N LEU A 300 -2.43 14.70 10.62
CA LEU A 300 -1.70 14.57 9.37
C LEU A 300 -0.19 14.76 9.63
N ASP A 301 0.44 13.73 10.14
CA ASP A 301 1.89 13.63 10.28
C ASP A 301 2.36 12.22 9.93
N LYS A 302 3.64 12.07 9.65
CA LYS A 302 4.21 10.82 9.15
C LYS A 302 4.04 9.64 10.11
N ASP A 303 4.21 9.87 11.42
CA ASP A 303 4.17 8.80 12.43
C ASP A 303 2.73 8.37 12.70
N SER A 304 1.80 9.32 12.79
CA SER A 304 0.37 9.03 12.95
C SER A 304 -0.21 8.28 11.75
N ILE A 305 0.13 8.69 10.52
CA ILE A 305 -0.32 8.01 9.30
C ILE A 305 0.22 6.59 9.22
N THR A 306 1.52 6.38 9.42
CA THR A 306 2.10 5.02 9.32
C THR A 306 1.67 4.12 10.47
N SER A 307 1.48 4.65 11.68
CA SER A 307 0.92 3.91 12.81
C SER A 307 -0.53 3.46 12.54
N ALA A 308 -1.37 4.35 12.02
CA ALA A 308 -2.74 4.02 11.64
C ALA A 308 -2.77 2.92 10.56
N MET A 309 -1.90 3.01 9.54
CA MET A 309 -1.78 1.97 8.52
C MET A 309 -1.36 0.62 9.11
N ARG A 310 -0.43 0.59 10.06
CA ARG A 310 -0.02 -0.63 10.76
C ARG A 310 -1.12 -1.26 11.60
N GLN A 311 -2.07 -0.46 12.07
CA GLN A 311 -3.23 -0.92 12.83
C GLN A 311 -4.40 -1.34 11.94
N GLY A 312 -4.29 -1.13 10.61
CA GLY A 312 -5.37 -1.41 9.67
C GLY A 312 -6.45 -0.31 9.64
N ASP A 313 -6.19 0.85 10.23
CA ASP A 313 -7.09 2.00 10.23
C ASP A 313 -7.08 2.75 8.88
N PHE A 314 -7.29 1.99 7.81
CA PHE A 314 -7.38 2.53 6.47
C PHE A 314 -8.22 1.63 5.56
N TYR A 315 -8.66 2.18 4.44
CA TYR A 315 -9.21 1.41 3.33
C TYR A 315 -8.55 1.81 2.01
N SER A 316 -8.63 0.94 1.04
CA SER A 316 -8.08 1.13 -0.30
C SER A 316 -9.17 1.44 -1.30
N SER A 317 -8.88 2.25 -2.33
CA SER A 317 -9.89 2.70 -3.29
C SER A 317 -9.34 2.91 -4.70
N THR A 318 -10.20 2.63 -5.69
CA THR A 318 -10.05 3.03 -7.10
C THR A 318 -11.18 3.96 -7.56
N GLY A 319 -11.87 4.63 -6.62
CA GLY A 319 -12.92 5.59 -6.99
C GLY A 319 -14.16 5.63 -6.10
N ILE A 320 -14.20 4.87 -5.01
CA ILE A 320 -15.29 4.90 -4.04
C ILE A 320 -14.78 5.49 -2.73
N THR A 321 -15.54 6.43 -2.18
CA THR A 321 -15.29 7.03 -0.87
C THR A 321 -16.27 6.46 0.16
N LEU A 322 -15.78 6.10 1.34
CA LEU A 322 -16.59 5.69 2.46
C LEU A 322 -16.82 6.90 3.39
N ARG A 323 -18.07 7.16 3.74
CA ARG A 323 -18.45 8.17 4.73
C ARG A 323 -18.21 7.66 6.14
N LYS A 324 -18.45 6.35 6.33
CA LYS A 324 -18.31 5.66 7.61
C LYS A 324 -17.68 4.30 7.40
N LEU A 325 -16.75 3.93 8.27
CA LEU A 325 -16.19 2.59 8.38
C LEU A 325 -15.85 2.36 9.85
N GLU A 326 -16.49 1.39 10.48
CA GLU A 326 -16.31 1.08 11.89
C GLU A 326 -16.32 -0.43 12.12
N TYR A 327 -15.47 -0.88 13.00
CA TYR A 327 -15.56 -2.19 13.62
C TYR A 327 -15.80 -2.03 15.12
N ASP A 328 -16.98 -2.47 15.57
CA ASP A 328 -17.35 -2.52 16.97
C ASP A 328 -16.86 -3.85 17.57
N GLU A 329 -15.83 -3.79 18.40
CA GLU A 329 -15.19 -4.97 19.02
C GLU A 329 -16.16 -5.71 19.97
N GLU A 330 -16.98 -4.99 20.73
CA GLU A 330 -17.93 -5.59 21.68
C GLU A 330 -19.03 -6.35 20.95
N ARG A 331 -19.62 -5.74 19.92
CA ARG A 331 -20.66 -6.35 19.09
C ARG A 331 -20.10 -7.28 18.03
N ARG A 332 -18.80 -7.18 17.78
CA ARG A 332 -18.10 -7.84 16.67
C ARG A 332 -18.77 -7.55 15.32
N GLU A 333 -19.03 -6.30 15.07
CA GLU A 333 -19.78 -5.86 13.90
C GLU A 333 -18.97 -4.90 13.04
N LEU A 334 -18.70 -5.29 11.80
CA LEU A 334 -18.15 -4.41 10.77
C LEU A 334 -19.29 -3.68 10.08
N SER A 335 -19.30 -2.35 10.13
CA SER A 335 -20.29 -1.49 9.49
C SER A 335 -19.64 -0.46 8.60
N LEU A 336 -20.27 -0.17 7.47
CA LEU A 336 -19.80 0.85 6.54
C LEU A 336 -20.94 1.58 5.85
N GLU A 337 -20.64 2.82 5.43
CA GLU A 337 -21.51 3.65 4.64
C GLU A 337 -20.71 4.33 3.54
N VAL A 338 -21.17 4.18 2.30
CA VAL A 338 -20.58 4.83 1.13
C VAL A 338 -20.97 6.30 1.11
N ASP A 339 -20.07 7.18 0.65
CA ASP A 339 -20.43 8.54 0.23
C ASP A 339 -20.99 8.48 -1.19
N PRO A 340 -22.33 8.48 -1.37
CA PRO A 340 -22.92 8.09 -2.63
C PRO A 340 -22.87 9.22 -3.66
N ARG A 341 -22.69 8.83 -4.92
CA ARG A 341 -22.98 9.69 -6.06
C ARG A 341 -24.38 9.34 -6.60
N PRO A 342 -25.18 10.35 -6.98
CA PRO A 342 -26.61 10.14 -7.32
C PRO A 342 -26.84 9.23 -8.54
N ASP A 343 -25.86 9.12 -9.41
CA ASP A 343 -25.90 8.40 -10.69
C ASP A 343 -25.35 6.96 -10.60
N ARG A 344 -25.17 6.40 -9.38
CA ARG A 344 -24.51 5.11 -9.20
C ARG A 344 -25.28 4.18 -8.28
N ASN A 345 -25.29 2.90 -8.65
CA ASN A 345 -25.72 1.81 -7.80
C ASN A 345 -24.49 1.15 -7.16
N TYR A 346 -24.61 0.81 -5.90
CA TYR A 346 -23.53 0.23 -5.11
C TYR A 346 -23.91 -1.17 -4.64
N GLN A 347 -22.90 -2.04 -4.60
CA GLN A 347 -22.99 -3.35 -3.99
C GLN A 347 -21.87 -3.51 -2.96
N ILE A 348 -22.24 -3.96 -1.76
CA ILE A 348 -21.34 -4.22 -0.64
C ILE A 348 -21.31 -5.73 -0.40
N ARG A 349 -20.12 -6.33 -0.47
CA ARG A 349 -19.91 -7.73 -0.17
C ARG A 349 -19.02 -7.85 1.06
N PHE A 350 -19.44 -8.66 2.03
CA PHE A 350 -18.60 -9.08 3.15
C PHE A 350 -17.93 -10.37 2.78
N ILE A 351 -16.61 -10.43 2.96
CA ILE A 351 -15.73 -11.53 2.57
C ILE A 351 -14.98 -12.02 3.79
N GLY A 352 -14.82 -13.33 3.92
CA GLY A 352 -14.10 -13.94 5.02
C GLY A 352 -13.91 -15.43 4.81
N SER A 353 -13.32 -16.08 5.81
CA SER A 353 -13.14 -17.54 5.83
C SER A 353 -13.66 -18.09 7.13
N PRO A 354 -14.39 -19.21 7.12
CA PRO A 354 -14.84 -19.83 8.36
C PRO A 354 -13.67 -20.54 9.09
N ILE A 355 -13.81 -20.72 10.40
CA ILE A 355 -12.80 -21.38 11.24
C ILE A 355 -12.57 -22.83 10.78
N ASP A 356 -13.61 -23.53 10.34
CA ASP A 356 -13.59 -24.91 9.87
C ASP A 356 -13.21 -25.09 8.39
N VAL A 357 -12.88 -23.99 7.67
CA VAL A 357 -12.51 -24.06 6.25
C VAL A 357 -11.39 -25.07 6.01
N SER A 358 -11.54 -25.95 5.00
CA SER A 358 -10.44 -26.84 4.62
C SER A 358 -9.33 -26.07 3.91
N LEU A 359 -8.10 -26.45 4.21
CA LEU A 359 -6.91 -25.96 3.49
C LEU A 359 -6.40 -26.96 2.45
N ASP A 360 -7.20 -27.98 2.14
CA ASP A 360 -6.88 -28.96 1.10
C ASP A 360 -6.83 -28.25 -0.27
N HIS A 361 -5.74 -28.46 -0.98
CA HIS A 361 -5.50 -27.80 -2.25
C HIS A 361 -4.69 -28.67 -3.18
N THR A 362 -4.80 -28.38 -4.47
CA THR A 362 -3.93 -28.93 -5.49
C THR A 362 -3.01 -27.83 -6.01
N MET A 363 -1.72 -28.14 -6.16
CA MET A 363 -0.78 -27.22 -6.80
C MET A 363 -0.89 -27.35 -8.32
N PRO A 364 -1.27 -26.27 -9.03
CA PRO A 364 -1.25 -26.27 -10.47
C PRO A 364 0.17 -26.49 -11.00
N LYS A 365 0.28 -27.09 -12.20
CA LYS A 365 1.59 -27.18 -12.85
C LYS A 365 2.11 -25.79 -13.17
N PRO A 366 3.39 -25.48 -12.84
CA PRO A 366 4.01 -24.23 -13.26
C PRO A 366 3.93 -24.07 -14.78
N PHE A 367 3.63 -22.88 -15.25
CA PHE A 367 3.59 -22.54 -16.67
C PHE A 367 4.84 -21.81 -17.12
N ARG A 368 5.10 -21.80 -18.41
CA ARG A 368 6.24 -21.09 -19.00
C ARG A 368 5.75 -19.76 -19.57
N ASP A 369 6.24 -18.66 -19.02
CA ASP A 369 5.91 -17.32 -19.50
C ASP A 369 6.58 -16.97 -20.84
N TRP A 370 6.29 -15.78 -21.37
CA TRP A 370 6.88 -15.27 -22.61
C TRP A 370 8.41 -15.08 -22.56
N LYS A 371 9.00 -14.92 -21.36
CA LYS A 371 10.46 -14.93 -21.13
C LYS A 371 11.03 -16.34 -21.01
N ARG A 372 10.22 -17.38 -21.21
CA ARG A 372 10.55 -18.80 -21.03
C ARG A 372 10.97 -19.15 -19.59
N VAL A 373 10.55 -18.38 -18.61
CA VAL A 373 10.73 -18.68 -17.19
C VAL A 373 9.56 -19.52 -16.70
N MET A 374 9.85 -20.56 -15.90
CA MET A 374 8.81 -21.35 -15.23
C MET A 374 8.24 -20.54 -14.06
N ARG A 375 6.94 -20.24 -14.13
CA ARG A 375 6.25 -19.43 -13.13
C ARG A 375 5.43 -20.31 -12.19
N PRO A 376 5.57 -20.11 -10.87
CA PRO A 376 4.69 -20.81 -9.92
C PRO A 376 3.27 -20.25 -10.01
N MET A 377 2.33 -21.04 -9.52
CA MET A 377 0.94 -20.63 -9.38
C MET A 377 0.50 -20.87 -7.93
N SER A 378 -0.42 -20.06 -7.44
CA SER A 378 -1.07 -20.32 -6.15
C SER A 378 -1.87 -21.61 -6.18
N GLY A 379 -2.00 -22.28 -5.03
CA GLY A 379 -2.82 -23.49 -4.89
C GLY A 379 -4.29 -23.23 -5.24
N ILE A 380 -4.92 -24.27 -5.80
CA ILE A 380 -6.37 -24.31 -6.01
C ILE A 380 -6.99 -24.98 -4.80
N TYR A 381 -7.65 -24.21 -3.96
CA TYR A 381 -8.30 -24.67 -2.73
C TYR A 381 -9.69 -25.20 -3.05
N ALA A 382 -9.96 -26.42 -2.57
CA ALA A 382 -11.21 -27.10 -2.85
C ALA A 382 -12.41 -26.52 -2.08
N ASP A 383 -12.17 -25.94 -0.91
CA ASP A 383 -13.22 -25.30 -0.12
C ASP A 383 -13.47 -23.86 -0.59
N GLU A 384 -14.54 -23.64 -1.33
CA GLU A 384 -14.93 -22.33 -1.88
C GLU A 384 -15.23 -21.29 -0.80
N ARG A 385 -15.44 -21.70 0.47
CA ARG A 385 -15.65 -20.79 1.59
C ARG A 385 -14.37 -20.06 2.00
N LEU A 386 -13.20 -20.53 1.56
CA LEU A 386 -11.92 -19.85 1.80
C LEU A 386 -11.92 -18.50 1.08
N GLY A 387 -11.93 -17.40 1.83
CA GLY A 387 -12.07 -16.04 1.26
C GLY A 387 -13.37 -15.89 0.46
N GLY A 388 -14.42 -16.56 0.89
CA GLY A 388 -15.72 -16.56 0.22
C GLY A 388 -16.59 -15.37 0.61
N VAL A 389 -17.66 -15.15 -0.15
CA VAL A 389 -18.66 -14.12 0.16
C VAL A 389 -19.56 -14.61 1.28
N LEU A 390 -19.57 -13.89 2.41
CA LEU A 390 -20.40 -14.16 3.58
C LEU A 390 -21.79 -13.51 3.46
N LYS A 391 -21.83 -12.31 2.87
CA LYS A 391 -23.08 -11.53 2.69
C LYS A 391 -22.91 -10.55 1.54
N THR A 392 -23.97 -10.35 0.78
CA THR A 392 -24.08 -9.30 -0.24
C THR A 392 -25.25 -8.38 0.09
N VAL A 393 -25.05 -7.08 -0.04
CA VAL A 393 -26.09 -6.05 0.16
C VAL A 393 -26.00 -5.05 -0.98
N ASP A 394 -27.11 -4.84 -1.69
CA ASP A 394 -27.21 -3.75 -2.65
C ASP A 394 -27.60 -2.46 -1.90
N GLY A 395 -26.90 -1.37 -2.21
CA GLY A 395 -27.10 -0.08 -1.57
C GLY A 395 -25.82 0.51 -0.96
N THR A 396 -26.00 1.59 -0.22
CA THR A 396 -24.89 2.43 0.26
C THR A 396 -24.50 2.19 1.72
N LYS A 397 -25.24 1.34 2.44
CA LYS A 397 -25.01 1.07 3.86
C LYS A 397 -25.22 -0.41 4.18
N ALA A 398 -24.29 -0.99 4.88
CA ALA A 398 -24.39 -2.38 5.32
C ALA A 398 -23.58 -2.63 6.60
N SER A 399 -23.95 -3.70 7.31
CA SER A 399 -23.15 -4.27 8.39
C SER A 399 -23.12 -5.80 8.34
N TYR A 400 -22.08 -6.36 8.94
CA TYR A 400 -21.90 -7.79 9.16
C TYR A 400 -21.44 -8.03 10.59
N ARG A 401 -22.20 -8.82 11.33
CA ARG A 401 -21.85 -9.24 12.68
C ARG A 401 -21.24 -10.64 12.66
N LEU A 402 -19.99 -10.74 13.14
CA LEU A 402 -19.33 -12.03 13.26
C LEU A 402 -20.01 -12.85 14.36
N ASN A 403 -20.38 -14.07 14.04
CA ASN A 403 -21.03 -15.00 14.97
C ASN A 403 -20.05 -15.91 15.70
N GLY A 404 -18.76 -15.82 15.37
CA GLY A 404 -17.69 -16.64 15.97
C GLY A 404 -17.29 -17.84 15.13
N SER A 405 -17.90 -18.03 13.97
CA SER A 405 -17.50 -19.07 13.01
C SER A 405 -16.51 -18.58 11.96
N GLU A 406 -16.21 -17.29 11.93
CA GLU A 406 -15.30 -16.67 10.97
C GLU A 406 -13.89 -16.46 11.57
N LEU A 407 -12.86 -16.69 10.76
CA LEU A 407 -11.48 -16.31 11.06
C LEU A 407 -11.28 -14.81 11.03
N PHE A 408 -11.89 -14.14 10.07
CA PHE A 408 -11.91 -12.70 9.88
C PHE A 408 -13.06 -12.30 8.96
N VAL A 409 -13.38 -11.01 8.92
CA VAL A 409 -14.24 -10.41 7.90
C VAL A 409 -13.62 -9.13 7.38
N ARG A 410 -13.80 -8.86 6.09
CA ARG A 410 -13.56 -7.59 5.43
C ARG A 410 -14.73 -7.25 4.51
N ALA A 411 -14.80 -6.02 4.03
CA ALA A 411 -15.80 -5.64 3.03
C ALA A 411 -15.13 -5.19 1.74
N VAL A 412 -15.83 -5.39 0.63
CA VAL A 412 -15.53 -4.78 -0.65
C VAL A 412 -16.78 -4.11 -1.19
N VAL A 413 -16.62 -2.86 -1.63
CA VAL A 413 -17.68 -2.09 -2.27
C VAL A 413 -17.36 -1.95 -3.75
N SER A 414 -18.35 -2.16 -4.60
CA SER A 414 -18.28 -1.91 -6.04
C SER A 414 -19.45 -1.03 -6.48
N CYS A 415 -19.34 -0.39 -7.63
CA CYS A 415 -20.44 0.33 -8.24
C CYS A 415 -20.47 0.13 -9.76
N ASP A 416 -21.59 0.45 -10.37
CA ASP A 416 -21.86 0.36 -11.80
C ASP A 416 -21.28 1.50 -12.65
N ALA A 417 -20.44 2.36 -12.03
CA ALA A 417 -19.79 3.42 -12.78
C ALA A 417 -18.86 2.86 -13.87
N PRO A 418 -18.69 3.59 -14.98
CA PRO A 418 -17.72 3.22 -15.99
C PRO A 418 -16.33 3.02 -15.39
N ASN A 419 -15.70 1.94 -15.76
CA ASN A 419 -14.32 1.66 -15.37
C ASN A 419 -13.36 2.65 -16.02
N LEU A 420 -12.19 2.85 -15.41
CA LEU A 420 -11.09 3.51 -16.09
C LEU A 420 -10.37 2.52 -17.00
N PRO A 421 -9.96 2.92 -18.19
CA PRO A 421 -9.13 2.06 -19.03
C PRO A 421 -7.77 1.83 -18.38
N LEU A 422 -7.29 0.60 -18.44
CA LEU A 422 -5.94 0.22 -18.02
C LEU A 422 -5.37 -0.74 -19.07
N ILE A 423 -4.10 -0.55 -19.42
CA ILE A 423 -3.39 -1.46 -20.32
C ILE A 423 -3.05 -2.75 -19.56
N ASP A 424 -3.13 -3.89 -20.23
CA ASP A 424 -2.76 -5.24 -19.77
C ASP A 424 -3.67 -5.87 -18.71
N ALA A 425 -4.38 -5.10 -17.89
CA ALA A 425 -5.23 -5.63 -16.82
C ALA A 425 -6.73 -5.45 -17.10
N GLY A 426 -7.08 -4.89 -18.25
CA GLY A 426 -8.46 -4.50 -18.56
C GLY A 426 -8.87 -3.21 -17.82
N PRO A 427 -10.15 -2.85 -17.88
CA PRO A 427 -10.65 -1.62 -17.26
C PRO A 427 -10.59 -1.70 -15.74
N ILE A 428 -10.12 -0.62 -15.10
CA ILE A 428 -10.04 -0.51 -13.63
C ILE A 428 -11.44 -0.38 -13.06
N PRO A 429 -11.92 -1.35 -12.25
CA PRO A 429 -13.22 -1.24 -11.60
C PRO A 429 -13.20 -0.16 -10.52
N ARG A 430 -14.35 0.49 -10.30
CA ARG A 430 -14.54 1.41 -9.17
C ARG A 430 -14.84 0.59 -7.93
N MET A 431 -13.91 0.54 -7.02
CA MET A 431 -13.99 -0.29 -5.82
C MET A 431 -13.45 0.43 -4.58
N ALA A 432 -13.85 -0.07 -3.41
CA ALA A 432 -13.18 0.17 -2.15
C ALA A 432 -13.06 -1.15 -1.38
N TRP A 433 -11.92 -1.36 -0.71
CA TRP A 433 -11.60 -2.54 0.09
C TRP A 433 -11.27 -2.14 1.51
N THR A 434 -11.98 -2.71 2.49
CA THR A 434 -11.65 -2.54 3.91
C THR A 434 -10.65 -3.57 4.37
N GLN A 435 -10.04 -3.36 5.52
CA GLN A 435 -9.09 -4.29 6.10
C GLN A 435 -9.78 -5.47 6.82
N PRO A 436 -9.09 -6.63 6.97
CA PRO A 436 -9.57 -7.76 7.76
C PRO A 436 -9.69 -7.37 9.24
N VAL A 437 -10.84 -7.68 9.86
CA VAL A 437 -11.13 -7.43 11.28
C VAL A 437 -11.64 -8.69 11.97
N GLY A 438 -11.60 -8.72 13.30
CA GLY A 438 -12.13 -9.80 14.13
C GLY A 438 -11.29 -11.08 14.17
N TRP A 439 -10.05 -11.02 13.70
CA TRP A 439 -9.11 -12.13 13.58
C TRP A 439 -8.35 -12.42 14.90
N GLU A 440 -8.28 -11.49 15.82
CA GLU A 440 -7.48 -11.55 17.04
C GLU A 440 -7.82 -12.77 17.89
N LYS A 441 -9.11 -13.10 18.01
CA LYS A 441 -9.57 -14.29 18.73
C LYS A 441 -9.06 -15.59 18.12
N SER A 442 -8.87 -15.62 16.80
CA SER A 442 -8.35 -16.79 16.09
C SER A 442 -6.87 -17.05 16.34
N LEU A 443 -6.15 -16.06 16.87
CA LEU A 443 -4.75 -16.18 17.30
C LEU A 443 -4.58 -16.42 18.81
N GLY A 444 -5.69 -16.59 19.56
CA GLY A 444 -5.64 -16.82 21.01
C GLY A 444 -5.51 -15.55 21.83
N GLY A 445 -5.78 -14.39 21.25
CA GLY A 445 -5.87 -13.12 21.98
C GLY A 445 -7.15 -13.09 22.83
N GLU A 446 -7.01 -13.30 24.15
CA GLU A 446 -7.96 -12.77 25.10
C GLU A 446 -7.64 -11.27 25.25
N LYS A 447 -8.56 -10.40 24.82
CA LYS A 447 -8.64 -9.03 25.32
C LYS A 447 -9.73 -8.94 26.36
#